data_671cae265efc71c15ee85739f0ec3c83
#
_entry.id   671cae265efc71c15ee85739f0ec3c83
#
_cell.length_a   1.000
_cell.length_b   1.000
_cell.length_c   1.000
_cell.angle_alpha   90.00
_cell.angle_beta   90.00
_cell.angle_gamma   90.00
#
_symmetry.space_group_name_H-M   'P 1'
#
loop_
_entity.id
_entity.type
_entity.pdbx_description
1 polymer ?
#
loop_
_entity_poly.entity_id
_entity_poly.type
_entity_poly.pdbx_seq_one_letter_code
_entity_poly.pdbx_strand_id
1 'polypeptide(L)'
;VASHHGLVCLLHEKPFDGVNGSGKHNNWSFCTEEGENILEPGDSPKDNIRFLTVLAAIIKGVDEYQDLLRISVASAGNDHRLGADEAPPAIISIYLGEELTAILEAIEAGNEYVDTIDRKLELGVSTLPPIAKDSTDRNRTSPFAFTGNKFEFRMLGSNLNISCPNTILNTIVAEELTQFADELECVKQEDMTKALIKLI
;
A
#
# COMPACT_ATOMS: atom_id res chain seq x y z
N VAL A 1 -22.20 22.95 -9.48
CA VAL A 1 -21.84 22.88 -10.92
C VAL A 1 -22.85 22.02 -11.64
N ALA A 2 -23.06 20.73 -11.27
CA ALA A 2 -23.95 19.80 -11.97
C ALA A 2 -25.36 20.38 -12.23
N SER A 3 -25.99 21.01 -11.22
CA SER A 3 -27.31 21.59 -11.31
C SER A 3 -27.42 22.72 -12.34
N HIS A 4 -26.34 23.47 -12.59
CA HIS A 4 -26.29 24.50 -13.63
C HIS A 4 -26.38 23.92 -15.05
N HIS A 5 -26.12 22.63 -15.19
CA HIS A 5 -26.18 21.91 -16.46
C HIS A 5 -27.38 20.94 -16.54
N GLY A 6 -28.36 21.07 -15.65
CA GLY A 6 -29.51 20.16 -15.59
C GLY A 6 -29.20 18.75 -15.17
N LEU A 7 -28.02 18.52 -14.54
CA LEU A 7 -27.56 17.22 -14.06
C LEU A 7 -27.75 17.10 -12.55
N VAL A 8 -27.94 15.87 -12.09
CA VAL A 8 -27.97 15.51 -10.67
C VAL A 8 -26.71 14.76 -10.31
N CYS A 9 -26.04 15.18 -9.24
CA CYS A 9 -24.87 14.50 -8.71
C CYS A 9 -25.32 13.47 -7.67
N LEU A 10 -25.08 12.19 -7.95
CA LEU A 10 -25.32 11.09 -7.02
C LEU A 10 -24.02 10.79 -6.27
N LEU A 11 -24.02 10.96 -4.94
CA LEU A 11 -22.80 10.89 -4.11
C LEU A 11 -22.66 9.57 -3.34
N HIS A 12 -23.60 8.65 -3.49
CA HIS A 12 -23.51 7.34 -2.84
C HIS A 12 -22.68 6.34 -3.67
N GLU A 13 -22.20 5.31 -3.01
CA GLU A 13 -21.17 4.41 -3.51
C GLU A 13 -21.60 3.59 -4.73
N LYS A 14 -22.85 3.14 -4.75
CA LYS A 14 -23.41 2.29 -5.82
C LYS A 14 -24.82 2.72 -6.16
N PRO A 15 -25.00 3.82 -6.94
CA PRO A 15 -26.33 4.35 -7.27
C PRO A 15 -27.13 3.46 -8.24
N PHE A 16 -26.44 2.67 -9.07
CA PHE A 16 -27.07 1.79 -10.06
C PHE A 16 -26.42 0.42 -10.08
N ASP A 17 -27.22 -0.61 -10.31
CA ASP A 17 -26.76 -1.97 -10.57
C ASP A 17 -26.16 -2.08 -11.97
N GLY A 18 -25.14 -2.95 -12.15
CA GLY A 18 -24.50 -3.22 -13.43
C GLY A 18 -23.62 -2.10 -14.00
N VAL A 19 -23.35 -1.02 -13.25
CA VAL A 19 -22.39 0.02 -13.61
C VAL A 19 -21.44 0.30 -12.47
N ASN A 20 -20.28 0.89 -12.77
CA ASN A 20 -19.26 1.22 -11.77
C ASN A 20 -19.82 2.08 -10.64
N GLY A 21 -19.35 1.81 -9.44
CA GLY A 21 -19.62 2.62 -8.27
C GLY A 21 -18.64 3.77 -8.12
N SER A 22 -18.66 4.41 -6.96
CA SER A 22 -17.78 5.53 -6.61
C SER A 22 -17.08 5.30 -5.28
N GLY A 23 -15.76 5.48 -5.27
CA GLY A 23 -14.91 5.34 -4.09
C GLY A 23 -13.89 6.45 -3.99
N LYS A 24 -13.14 6.42 -2.88
CA LYS A 24 -11.96 7.27 -2.65
C LYS A 24 -10.72 6.40 -2.59
N HIS A 25 -9.66 6.82 -3.24
CA HIS A 25 -8.34 6.25 -3.01
C HIS A 25 -7.66 7.06 -1.90
N ASN A 26 -7.52 6.46 -0.73
CA ASN A 26 -6.84 7.07 0.39
C ASN A 26 -5.33 6.83 0.27
N ASN A 27 -4.61 7.85 -0.17
CA ASN A 27 -3.16 7.83 -0.24
C ASN A 27 -2.61 8.09 1.17
N TRP A 28 -1.80 7.16 1.67
CA TRP A 28 -1.26 7.18 3.01
C TRP A 28 0.24 6.93 3.00
N SER A 29 0.99 7.79 3.67
CA SER A 29 2.40 7.62 4.01
C SER A 29 2.71 8.40 5.29
N PHE A 30 3.91 8.31 5.79
CA PHE A 30 4.37 9.10 6.91
C PHE A 30 5.82 9.53 6.74
N CYS A 31 6.20 10.59 7.40
CA CYS A 31 7.51 11.18 7.31
C CYS A 31 8.10 11.48 8.69
N THR A 32 9.41 11.69 8.75
CA THR A 32 10.09 12.22 9.92
C THR A 32 9.71 13.69 10.17
N GLU A 33 10.14 14.25 11.31
CA GLU A 33 9.93 15.67 11.61
C GLU A 33 10.62 16.58 10.57
N GLU A 34 11.72 16.13 9.98
CA GLU A 34 12.44 16.83 8.91
C GLU A 34 11.75 16.74 7.54
N GLY A 35 10.68 15.96 7.44
CA GLY A 35 9.89 15.80 6.21
C GLY A 35 10.40 14.70 5.27
N GLU A 36 11.31 13.83 5.72
CA GLU A 36 11.75 12.68 4.94
C GLU A 36 10.65 11.61 4.91
N ASN A 37 10.22 11.21 3.72
CA ASN A 37 9.22 10.14 3.56
C ASN A 37 9.87 8.78 3.87
N ILE A 38 9.36 8.09 4.90
CA ILE A 38 9.90 6.81 5.34
C ILE A 38 9.55 5.67 4.38
N LEU A 39 8.49 5.84 3.58
CA LEU A 39 8.09 4.89 2.54
C LEU A 39 8.77 5.14 1.20
N GLU A 40 9.82 5.96 1.15
CA GLU A 40 10.64 6.13 -0.05
C GLU A 40 11.67 4.99 -0.14
N PRO A 41 11.55 4.06 -1.12
CA PRO A 41 12.45 2.91 -1.22
C PRO A 41 13.87 3.31 -1.67
N GLY A 42 14.01 4.46 -2.36
CA GLY A 42 15.26 4.89 -2.97
C GLY A 42 15.63 4.11 -4.23
N ASP A 43 16.89 4.31 -4.69
CA ASP A 43 17.39 3.67 -5.93
C ASP A 43 17.66 2.16 -5.77
N SER A 44 17.89 1.69 -4.55
CA SER A 44 18.14 0.28 -4.20
C SER A 44 17.28 -0.14 -3.02
N PRO A 45 16.02 -0.54 -3.24
CA PRO A 45 15.10 -0.93 -2.16
C PRO A 45 15.65 -2.05 -1.28
N LYS A 46 16.37 -3.02 -1.87
CA LYS A 46 16.96 -4.17 -1.14
C LYS A 46 17.99 -3.76 -0.10
N ASP A 47 18.68 -2.65 -0.30
CA ASP A 47 19.73 -2.15 0.59
C ASP A 47 19.17 -1.15 1.63
N ASN A 48 17.93 -0.71 1.45
CA ASN A 48 17.25 0.20 2.36
C ASN A 48 16.56 -0.55 3.50
N ILE A 49 17.35 -1.00 4.46
CA ILE A 49 16.86 -1.82 5.58
C ILE A 49 15.80 -1.10 6.42
N ARG A 50 15.91 0.23 6.58
CA ARG A 50 14.89 1.03 7.28
C ARG A 50 13.54 0.96 6.57
N PHE A 51 13.54 1.17 5.26
CA PHE A 51 12.33 1.04 4.45
C PHE A 51 11.72 -0.36 4.54
N LEU A 52 12.55 -1.41 4.38
CA LEU A 52 12.08 -2.80 4.44
C LEU A 52 11.50 -3.16 5.82
N THR A 53 12.13 -2.71 6.90
CA THR A 53 11.62 -2.92 8.27
C THR A 53 10.26 -2.27 8.47
N VAL A 54 10.09 -1.03 8.02
CA VAL A 54 8.82 -0.31 8.13
C VAL A 54 7.77 -0.95 7.21
N LEU A 55 8.16 -1.38 6.02
CA LEU A 55 7.28 -2.10 5.10
C LEU A 55 6.76 -3.40 5.74
N ALA A 56 7.63 -4.17 6.38
CA ALA A 56 7.26 -5.39 7.11
C ALA A 56 6.28 -5.10 8.26
N ALA A 57 6.52 -4.05 9.05
CA ALA A 57 5.61 -3.64 10.11
C ALA A 57 4.22 -3.25 9.56
N ILE A 58 4.16 -2.59 8.42
CA ILE A 58 2.88 -2.25 7.77
C ILE A 58 2.16 -3.52 7.29
N ILE A 59 2.88 -4.43 6.64
CA ILE A 59 2.31 -5.69 6.16
C ILE A 59 1.73 -6.49 7.33
N LYS A 60 2.52 -6.67 8.39
CA LYS A 60 2.11 -7.38 9.61
C LYS A 60 0.89 -6.72 10.25
N GLY A 61 0.91 -5.39 10.44
CA GLY A 61 -0.22 -4.67 11.03
C GLY A 61 -1.50 -4.77 10.19
N VAL A 62 -1.39 -4.69 8.87
CA VAL A 62 -2.56 -4.86 7.99
C VAL A 62 -3.08 -6.29 8.02
N ASP A 63 -2.21 -7.31 8.05
CA ASP A 63 -2.62 -8.72 8.11
C ASP A 63 -3.30 -9.04 9.46
N GLU A 64 -2.70 -8.64 10.56
CA GLU A 64 -3.19 -8.94 11.90
C GLU A 64 -4.49 -8.20 12.23
N TYR A 65 -4.63 -6.93 11.79
CA TYR A 65 -5.77 -6.07 12.12
C TYR A 65 -6.66 -5.74 10.90
N GLN A 66 -6.67 -6.60 9.88
CA GLN A 66 -7.48 -6.40 8.68
C GLN A 66 -8.99 -6.26 8.96
N ASP A 67 -9.50 -6.88 9.99
CA ASP A 67 -10.89 -6.77 10.43
C ASP A 67 -11.23 -5.35 10.89
N LEU A 68 -10.35 -4.68 11.64
CA LEU A 68 -10.52 -3.28 12.03
C LEU A 68 -10.49 -2.35 10.81
N LEU A 69 -9.57 -2.59 9.87
CA LEU A 69 -9.53 -1.84 8.62
C LEU A 69 -10.80 -2.07 7.80
N ARG A 70 -11.30 -3.30 7.74
CA ARG A 70 -12.54 -3.63 7.04
C ARG A 70 -13.75 -2.94 7.67
N ILE A 71 -13.84 -2.90 8.98
CA ILE A 71 -14.91 -2.20 9.72
C ILE A 71 -14.87 -0.70 9.43
N SER A 72 -13.69 -0.10 9.30
CA SER A 72 -13.54 1.34 9.04
C SER A 72 -14.17 1.82 7.74
N VAL A 73 -14.40 0.92 6.81
CA VAL A 73 -14.98 1.19 5.48
C VAL A 73 -16.33 0.50 5.27
N ALA A 74 -16.88 -0.14 6.31
CA ALA A 74 -18.15 -0.83 6.26
C ALA A 74 -19.32 0.15 6.25
N SER A 75 -20.13 0.06 5.21
CA SER A 75 -21.44 0.70 5.12
C SER A 75 -22.29 -0.06 4.12
N ALA A 76 -23.60 0.01 4.23
CA ALA A 76 -24.49 -0.70 3.32
C ALA A 76 -24.22 -0.35 1.85
N GLY A 77 -24.04 0.93 1.53
CA GLY A 77 -23.71 1.38 0.18
C GLY A 77 -22.35 0.88 -0.31
N ASN A 78 -21.34 0.94 0.54
CA ASN A 78 -20.00 0.51 0.17
C ASN A 78 -19.89 -1.03 0.05
N ASP A 79 -20.64 -1.77 0.86
CA ASP A 79 -20.68 -3.23 0.76
C ASP A 79 -21.34 -3.71 -0.54
N HIS A 80 -22.29 -2.96 -1.09
CA HIS A 80 -22.79 -3.16 -2.45
C HIS A 80 -21.78 -2.84 -3.54
N ARG A 81 -20.87 -1.89 -3.29
CA ARG A 81 -19.82 -1.50 -4.24
C ARG A 81 -18.67 -2.49 -4.26
N LEU A 82 -18.17 -2.92 -3.08
CA LEU A 82 -16.99 -3.79 -2.97
C LEU A 82 -17.23 -5.14 -3.65
N GLY A 83 -16.25 -5.55 -4.46
CA GLY A 83 -16.32 -6.79 -5.22
C GLY A 83 -17.20 -6.74 -6.48
N ALA A 84 -17.78 -5.59 -6.80
CA ALA A 84 -18.60 -5.38 -8.00
C ALA A 84 -17.89 -4.46 -8.99
N ASP A 85 -18.02 -4.77 -10.29
CA ASP A 85 -17.43 -4.01 -11.41
C ASP A 85 -15.93 -3.71 -11.19
N GLU A 86 -15.50 -2.45 -11.24
CA GLU A 86 -14.09 -2.04 -11.05
C GLU A 86 -13.71 -1.76 -9.58
N ALA A 87 -14.56 -2.10 -8.62
CA ALA A 87 -14.24 -1.91 -7.21
C ALA A 87 -13.30 -3.01 -6.69
N PRO A 88 -12.46 -2.70 -5.67
CA PRO A 88 -11.64 -3.72 -5.03
C PRO A 88 -12.53 -4.75 -4.31
N PRO A 89 -12.02 -5.98 -4.09
CA PRO A 89 -12.73 -6.99 -3.33
C PRO A 89 -12.97 -6.56 -1.87
N ALA A 90 -13.94 -7.20 -1.21
CA ALA A 90 -14.28 -6.91 0.18
C ALA A 90 -13.25 -7.47 1.19
N ILE A 91 -12.34 -8.32 0.74
CA ILE A 91 -11.25 -8.88 1.53
C ILE A 91 -9.98 -8.07 1.27
N ILE A 92 -9.27 -7.71 2.33
CA ILE A 92 -8.03 -6.94 2.21
C ILE A 92 -6.90 -7.84 1.75
N SER A 93 -6.25 -7.46 0.66
CA SER A 93 -4.99 -8.02 0.21
C SER A 93 -4.01 -6.89 -0.07
N ILE A 94 -2.72 -7.16 0.08
CA ILE A 94 -1.65 -6.19 -0.11
C ILE A 94 -0.99 -6.44 -1.45
N TYR A 95 -0.79 -5.38 -2.21
CA TYR A 95 -0.01 -5.39 -3.44
C TYR A 95 1.26 -4.56 -3.27
N LEU A 96 2.42 -5.15 -3.53
CA LEU A 96 3.72 -4.50 -3.39
C LEU A 96 4.43 -4.26 -4.73
N GLY A 97 4.00 -4.96 -5.78
CA GLY A 97 4.70 -5.03 -7.05
C GLY A 97 5.76 -6.14 -7.09
N GLU A 98 6.21 -6.46 -8.31
CA GLU A 98 7.09 -7.61 -8.56
C GLU A 98 8.43 -7.51 -7.80
N GLU A 99 9.03 -6.32 -7.76
CA GLU A 99 10.35 -6.10 -7.16
C GLU A 99 10.34 -6.29 -5.64
N LEU A 100 9.45 -5.59 -4.93
CA LEU A 100 9.39 -5.67 -3.47
C LEU A 100 8.96 -7.06 -3.02
N THR A 101 8.04 -7.71 -3.74
CA THR A 101 7.64 -9.08 -3.45
C THR A 101 8.85 -10.02 -3.57
N ALA A 102 9.63 -9.93 -4.65
CA ALA A 102 10.80 -10.77 -4.85
C ALA A 102 11.92 -10.50 -3.81
N ILE A 103 12.07 -9.25 -3.36
CA ILE A 103 13.02 -8.91 -2.29
C ILE A 103 12.60 -9.57 -0.97
N LEU A 104 11.33 -9.45 -0.58
CA LEU A 104 10.83 -10.04 0.67
C LEU A 104 10.88 -11.57 0.64
N GLU A 105 10.50 -12.20 -0.47
CA GLU A 105 10.62 -13.66 -0.65
C GLU A 105 12.06 -14.14 -0.57
N ALA A 106 13.02 -13.37 -1.10
CA ALA A 106 14.44 -13.70 -0.99
C ALA A 106 14.93 -13.62 0.46
N ILE A 107 14.49 -12.59 1.21
CA ILE A 107 14.81 -12.43 2.64
C ILE A 107 14.22 -13.60 3.44
N GLU A 108 12.95 -13.93 3.24
CA GLU A 108 12.28 -15.06 3.91
C GLU A 108 13.01 -16.39 3.65
N ALA A 109 13.43 -16.61 2.41
CA ALA A 109 14.20 -17.80 2.04
C ALA A 109 15.66 -17.80 2.53
N GLY A 110 16.14 -16.71 3.14
CA GLY A 110 17.52 -16.53 3.55
C GLY A 110 18.50 -16.45 2.38
N ASN A 111 18.04 -16.05 1.21
CA ASN A 111 18.80 -15.91 -0.03
C ASN A 111 19.17 -14.45 -0.29
N GLU A 112 20.22 -14.25 -1.05
CA GLU A 112 20.55 -12.93 -1.59
C GLU A 112 19.60 -12.61 -2.78
N TYR A 113 18.96 -11.45 -2.75
CA TYR A 113 18.15 -10.98 -3.89
C TYR A 113 19.06 -10.61 -5.06
N VAL A 114 18.84 -11.28 -6.18
CA VAL A 114 19.52 -10.96 -7.45
C VAL A 114 18.55 -10.17 -8.31
N ASP A 115 18.91 -8.95 -8.64
CA ASP A 115 18.10 -8.07 -9.51
C ASP A 115 17.98 -8.67 -10.91
N THR A 116 16.86 -9.31 -11.17
CA THR A 116 16.50 -9.90 -12.47
C THR A 116 15.44 -9.09 -13.19
N ILE A 117 14.96 -8.01 -12.57
CA ILE A 117 13.85 -7.23 -13.12
C ILE A 117 14.39 -6.20 -14.10
N ASP A 118 13.97 -6.33 -15.35
CA ASP A 118 14.26 -5.33 -16.38
C ASP A 118 13.44 -4.05 -16.13
N ARG A 119 14.11 -3.06 -15.53
CA ARG A 119 13.50 -1.76 -15.17
C ARG A 119 13.34 -0.83 -16.38
N LYS A 120 13.79 -1.25 -17.56
CA LYS A 120 13.75 -0.44 -18.76
C LYS A 120 12.89 -1.11 -19.83
N LEU A 121 11.90 -0.38 -20.31
CA LEU A 121 11.17 -0.76 -21.51
C LEU A 121 11.97 -0.34 -22.74
N GLU A 122 12.57 -1.30 -23.42
CA GLU A 122 13.17 -1.07 -24.74
C GLU A 122 12.07 -1.10 -25.80
N LEU A 123 11.75 0.05 -26.34
CA LEU A 123 10.70 0.20 -27.36
C LEU A 123 11.14 -0.30 -28.76
N GLY A 124 12.35 -0.85 -28.88
CA GLY A 124 12.89 -1.37 -30.17
C GLY A 124 13.17 -0.30 -31.23
N VAL A 125 13.11 0.98 -30.84
CA VAL A 125 13.35 2.12 -31.73
C VAL A 125 14.56 2.89 -31.21
N SER A 126 15.63 2.92 -31.97
CA SER A 126 16.93 3.53 -31.60
C SER A 126 16.89 5.03 -31.32
N THR A 127 15.80 5.71 -31.66
CA THR A 127 15.63 7.16 -31.48
C THR A 127 14.93 7.58 -30.21
N LEU A 128 14.35 6.62 -29.45
CA LEU A 128 13.67 6.91 -28.17
C LEU A 128 14.55 6.45 -27.02
N PRO A 129 14.69 7.28 -25.95
CA PRO A 129 15.40 6.85 -24.76
C PRO A 129 14.62 5.71 -24.09
N PRO A 130 15.30 4.78 -23.38
CA PRO A 130 14.64 3.76 -22.60
C PRO A 130 13.76 4.42 -21.54
N ILE A 131 12.51 3.96 -21.44
CA ILE A 131 11.53 4.46 -20.47
C ILE A 131 11.57 3.55 -19.25
N ALA A 132 11.58 4.12 -18.05
CA ALA A 132 11.45 3.35 -16.82
C ALA A 132 10.11 2.59 -16.83
N LYS A 133 10.17 1.28 -16.58
CA LYS A 133 8.96 0.46 -16.42
C LYS A 133 8.26 0.87 -15.11
N ASP A 134 7.04 1.31 -15.23
CA ASP A 134 6.21 1.63 -14.07
C ASP A 134 5.73 0.34 -13.42
N SER A 135 6.20 0.07 -12.20
CA SER A 135 5.82 -1.10 -11.40
C SER A 135 4.55 -0.90 -10.58
N THR A 136 3.88 0.26 -10.71
CA THR A 136 2.68 0.54 -9.92
C THR A 136 1.48 -0.29 -10.39
N ASP A 137 0.65 -0.73 -9.43
CA ASP A 137 -0.61 -1.42 -9.73
C ASP A 137 -1.62 -0.46 -10.37
N ARG A 138 -1.69 -0.50 -11.69
CA ARG A 138 -2.64 0.30 -12.48
C ARG A 138 -4.04 -0.30 -12.53
N ASN A 139 -4.21 -1.56 -12.16
CA ASN A 139 -5.52 -2.24 -12.20
C ASN A 139 -6.53 -1.64 -11.22
N ARG A 140 -6.08 -0.88 -10.22
CA ARG A 140 -6.91 -0.21 -9.20
C ARG A 140 -7.86 -1.13 -8.44
N THR A 141 -7.64 -2.44 -8.54
CA THR A 141 -8.48 -3.47 -7.90
C THR A 141 -7.88 -4.01 -6.61
N SER A 142 -6.57 -3.83 -6.37
CA SER A 142 -5.96 -4.23 -5.11
C SER A 142 -6.46 -3.31 -3.99
N PRO A 143 -6.99 -3.86 -2.88
CA PRO A 143 -7.57 -3.07 -1.80
C PRO A 143 -6.56 -2.17 -1.09
N PHE A 144 -5.33 -2.64 -0.93
CA PHE A 144 -4.23 -1.94 -0.28
C PHE A 144 -2.96 -2.12 -1.10
N ALA A 145 -2.54 -1.10 -1.83
CA ALA A 145 -1.46 -1.18 -2.80
C ALA A 145 -0.33 -0.19 -2.51
N PHE A 146 0.91 -0.66 -2.58
CA PHE A 146 2.08 0.19 -2.58
C PHE A 146 2.27 0.84 -3.96
N THR A 147 2.37 2.16 -3.99
CA THR A 147 2.43 2.95 -5.24
C THR A 147 3.65 3.85 -5.28
N GLY A 148 4.83 3.23 -5.18
CA GLY A 148 6.13 3.86 -5.32
C GLY A 148 6.71 4.43 -4.03
N ASN A 149 5.97 5.24 -3.28
CA ASN A 149 6.43 5.84 -2.01
C ASN A 149 5.30 6.07 -1.00
N LYS A 150 4.19 5.37 -1.16
CA LYS A 150 3.00 5.43 -0.32
C LYS A 150 2.13 4.22 -0.55
N PHE A 151 1.18 3.98 0.35
CA PHE A 151 0.10 3.04 0.14
C PHE A 151 -1.18 3.75 -0.31
N GLU A 152 -1.94 3.09 -1.15
CA GLU A 152 -3.31 3.46 -1.47
C GLU A 152 -4.28 2.47 -0.85
N PHE A 153 -5.12 2.94 0.08
CA PHE A 153 -6.24 2.17 0.60
C PHE A 153 -7.48 2.51 -0.22
N ARG A 154 -7.91 1.58 -1.07
CA ARG A 154 -8.88 1.79 -2.15
C ARG A 154 -10.30 1.36 -1.82
N MET A 155 -10.52 0.82 -0.63
CA MET A 155 -11.82 0.27 -0.22
C MET A 155 -12.82 1.34 0.27
N LEU A 156 -12.41 2.59 0.44
CA LEU A 156 -13.28 3.64 0.94
C LEU A 156 -14.39 3.97 -0.06
N GLY A 157 -15.64 3.94 0.40
CA GLY A 157 -16.77 4.46 -0.37
C GLY A 157 -16.73 5.98 -0.51
N SER A 158 -17.36 6.50 -1.57
CA SER A 158 -17.36 7.94 -1.85
C SER A 158 -17.94 8.80 -0.72
N ASN A 159 -18.85 8.25 0.06
CA ASN A 159 -19.53 8.93 1.16
C ASN A 159 -18.78 8.86 2.51
N LEU A 160 -17.79 7.96 2.62
CA LEU A 160 -17.05 7.75 3.86
C LEU A 160 -16.04 8.88 4.12
N ASN A 161 -15.82 9.18 5.40
CA ASN A 161 -14.74 10.05 5.84
C ASN A 161 -13.45 9.26 5.99
N ILE A 162 -12.33 9.85 5.57
CA ILE A 162 -11.01 9.18 5.65
C ILE A 162 -10.43 9.14 7.07
N SER A 163 -11.02 9.84 8.04
CA SER A 163 -10.48 9.91 9.40
C SER A 163 -10.45 8.56 10.10
N CYS A 164 -11.52 7.77 9.99
CA CYS A 164 -11.59 6.47 10.63
C CYS A 164 -10.53 5.49 10.11
N PRO A 165 -10.41 5.22 8.80
CA PRO A 165 -9.36 4.35 8.30
C PRO A 165 -7.94 4.89 8.57
N ASN A 166 -7.72 6.21 8.52
CA ASN A 166 -6.42 6.77 8.88
C ASN A 166 -6.08 6.59 10.36
N THR A 167 -7.04 6.75 11.24
CA THR A 167 -6.84 6.48 12.67
C THR A 167 -6.43 5.03 12.90
N ILE A 168 -7.12 4.09 12.25
CA ILE A 168 -6.79 2.66 12.37
C ILE A 168 -5.41 2.38 11.77
N LEU A 169 -5.11 2.82 10.54
CA LEU A 169 -3.81 2.63 9.92
C LEU A 169 -2.67 3.16 10.81
N ASN A 170 -2.81 4.38 11.31
CA ASN A 170 -1.80 4.96 12.19
C ASN A 170 -1.63 4.15 13.48
N THR A 171 -2.73 3.65 14.06
CA THR A 171 -2.69 2.90 15.32
C THR A 171 -2.04 1.53 15.14
N ILE A 172 -2.45 0.76 14.13
CA ILE A 172 -1.91 -0.59 13.91
C ILE A 172 -0.43 -0.54 13.52
N VAL A 173 -0.02 0.43 12.69
CA VAL A 173 1.38 0.59 12.33
C VAL A 173 2.22 1.06 13.52
N ALA A 174 1.69 1.96 14.36
CA ALA A 174 2.37 2.37 15.59
C ALA A 174 2.53 1.20 16.57
N GLU A 175 1.53 0.32 16.70
CA GLU A 175 1.62 -0.89 17.51
C GLU A 175 2.72 -1.82 17.03
N GLU A 176 2.75 -2.13 15.72
CA GLU A 176 3.79 -3.00 15.17
C GLU A 176 5.20 -2.43 15.28
N LEU A 177 5.34 -1.12 15.01
CA LEU A 177 6.63 -0.45 15.19
C LEU A 177 7.07 -0.44 16.66
N THR A 178 6.14 -0.37 17.62
CA THR A 178 6.45 -0.49 19.05
C THR A 178 6.94 -1.89 19.38
N GLN A 179 6.26 -2.94 18.91
CA GLN A 179 6.70 -4.33 19.09
C GLN A 179 8.10 -4.55 18.49
N PHE A 180 8.35 -4.06 17.27
CA PHE A 180 9.67 -4.14 16.64
C PHE A 180 10.74 -3.39 17.44
N ALA A 181 10.40 -2.22 17.97
CA ALA A 181 11.32 -1.45 18.82
C ALA A 181 11.66 -2.19 20.11
N ASP A 182 10.68 -2.80 20.78
CA ASP A 182 10.87 -3.60 21.99
C ASP A 182 11.78 -4.81 21.74
N GLU A 183 11.61 -5.49 20.61
CA GLU A 183 12.49 -6.62 20.22
C GLU A 183 13.93 -6.16 19.95
N LEU A 184 14.11 -4.97 19.38
CA LEU A 184 15.41 -4.43 19.01
C LEU A 184 16.14 -3.73 20.17
N GLU A 185 15.45 -3.29 21.24
CA GLU A 185 16.02 -2.50 22.33
C GLU A 185 17.19 -3.20 23.03
N CYS A 186 17.12 -4.52 23.15
CA CYS A 186 18.16 -5.33 23.78
C CYS A 186 19.23 -5.85 22.81
N VAL A 187 19.13 -5.54 21.51
CA VAL A 187 20.06 -6.02 20.49
C VAL A 187 21.32 -5.15 20.44
N LYS A 188 22.49 -5.77 20.43
CA LYS A 188 23.75 -5.04 20.28
C LYS A 188 23.88 -4.47 18.87
N GLN A 189 24.55 -3.32 18.77
CA GLN A 189 24.74 -2.61 17.48
C GLN A 189 25.37 -3.52 16.39
N GLU A 190 26.28 -4.41 16.76
CA GLU A 190 26.94 -5.35 15.84
C GLU A 190 26.00 -6.43 15.25
N ASP A 191 24.88 -6.73 15.95
CA ASP A 191 23.90 -7.72 15.54
C ASP A 191 22.59 -7.08 15.00
N MET A 192 22.52 -5.75 15.00
CA MET A 192 21.30 -5.02 14.64
C MET A 192 20.76 -5.37 13.25
N THR A 193 21.64 -5.42 12.23
CA THR A 193 21.23 -5.75 10.86
C THR A 193 20.63 -7.15 10.77
N LYS A 194 21.21 -8.13 11.48
CA LYS A 194 20.67 -9.50 11.51
C LYS A 194 19.31 -9.57 12.21
N ALA A 195 19.16 -8.79 13.30
CA ALA A 195 17.90 -8.73 14.02
C ALA A 195 16.80 -8.09 13.16
N LEU A 196 17.10 -7.01 12.45
CA LEU A 196 16.18 -6.36 11.51
C LEU A 196 15.75 -7.30 10.38
N ILE A 197 16.69 -8.04 9.78
CA ILE A 197 16.39 -9.03 8.74
C ILE A 197 15.47 -10.14 9.27
N LYS A 198 15.56 -10.48 10.55
CA LYS A 198 14.69 -11.49 11.16
C LYS A 198 13.26 -10.98 11.43
N LEU A 199 13.09 -9.67 11.59
CA LEU A 199 11.77 -9.03 11.76
C LEU A 199 11.04 -8.85 10.41
N ILE A 200 11.80 -8.73 9.32
CA ILE A 200 11.27 -8.66 7.96
C ILE A 200 10.84 -10.05 7.49
#